data_c9bbbe32629ea931135a30d728464148
#
_entry.id   c9bbbe32629ea931135a30d728464148
#
_cell.length_a   1.000
_cell.length_b   1.000
_cell.length_c   1.000
_cell.angle_alpha   90.00
_cell.angle_beta   90.00
_cell.angle_gamma   90.00
#
_symmetry.space_group_name_H-M   'P 1'
#
loop_
_entity.id
_entity.type
_entity.pdbx_description
1 polymer ?
#
loop_
_entity_poly.entity_id
_entity_poly.type
_entity_poly.pdbx_seq_one_letter_code
_entity_poly.pdbx_strand_id
1 'polypeptide(L)'
;MSSLKVDPFIAPETVMREFTARAVITGAILGLVFGASSLYLVLKVGLTVSASIPVAVISLAMFRGLSKVGLRDATILENNITQTAGSAGESIAFGVGVTMPAILILGFDLELSRVLIVALMGGLLGILMMIPLRRALIVKEHGVLKYPEGTACAAVLKAGASAECRAVASPTAQAEMRAAEAAGLGTSPG
;
A
#
# COMPACT_ATOMS: atom_id res chain seq x y z
N MET A 1 -23.32 4.82 21.46
CA MET A 1 -22.33 4.97 20.37
C MET A 1 -22.44 3.74 19.50
N SER A 2 -23.13 3.86 18.36
CA SER A 2 -23.25 2.76 17.39
C SER A 2 -21.86 2.47 16.83
N SER A 3 -21.36 1.27 17.08
CA SER A 3 -20.16 0.80 16.37
C SER A 3 -20.53 0.70 14.90
N LEU A 4 -20.04 1.64 14.09
CA LEU A 4 -20.11 1.54 12.64
C LEU A 4 -19.47 0.21 12.28
N LYS A 5 -20.29 -0.76 11.87
CA LYS A 5 -19.78 -2.02 11.32
C LYS A 5 -19.02 -1.66 10.06
N VAL A 6 -17.71 -1.76 10.13
CA VAL A 6 -16.85 -1.68 8.95
C VAL A 6 -17.19 -2.89 8.10
N ASP A 7 -17.80 -2.66 6.97
CA ASP A 7 -18.09 -3.73 6.00
C ASP A 7 -16.90 -3.86 5.04
N PRO A 8 -16.09 -4.92 5.17
CA PRO A 8 -14.90 -5.09 4.35
C PRO A 8 -15.28 -5.40 2.90
N PHE A 9 -14.46 -4.98 1.95
CA PHE A 9 -14.69 -5.26 0.52
C PHE A 9 -14.74 -6.76 0.22
N ILE A 10 -13.85 -7.54 0.84
CA ILE A 10 -13.88 -9.01 0.82
C ILE A 10 -14.37 -9.50 2.18
N ALA A 11 -15.36 -10.37 2.19
CA ALA A 11 -15.89 -10.94 3.42
C ALA A 11 -14.80 -11.74 4.16
N PRO A 12 -14.73 -11.65 5.51
CA PRO A 12 -13.65 -12.30 6.28
C PRO A 12 -13.66 -13.83 6.20
N GLU A 13 -14.80 -14.42 5.84
CA GLU A 13 -14.95 -15.86 5.66
C GLU A 13 -14.38 -16.36 4.33
N THR A 14 -14.03 -15.44 3.41
CA THR A 14 -13.57 -15.80 2.09
C THR A 14 -12.11 -16.21 2.09
N VAL A 15 -11.83 -17.43 1.68
CA VAL A 15 -10.45 -17.94 1.56
C VAL A 15 -9.86 -17.50 0.22
N MET A 16 -9.12 -16.42 0.22
CA MET A 16 -8.37 -15.93 -0.95
C MET A 16 -6.87 -15.92 -0.65
N ARG A 17 -6.07 -16.01 -1.72
CA ARG A 17 -4.62 -15.86 -1.58
C ARG A 17 -4.30 -14.39 -1.32
N GLU A 18 -3.60 -14.14 -0.24
CA GLU A 18 -3.21 -12.81 0.21
C GLU A 18 -1.68 -12.69 0.21
N PHE A 19 -1.03 -13.43 1.08
CA PHE A 19 0.40 -13.34 1.31
C PHE A 19 1.15 -14.37 0.45
N THR A 20 1.58 -13.96 -0.75
CA THR A 20 2.35 -14.79 -1.66
C THR A 20 3.76 -14.25 -1.83
N ALA A 21 4.74 -15.14 -1.99
CA ALA A 21 6.12 -14.74 -2.25
C ALA A 21 6.23 -13.80 -3.46
N ARG A 22 5.41 -14.03 -4.48
CA ARG A 22 5.33 -13.18 -5.67
C ARG A 22 4.94 -11.75 -5.30
N ALA A 23 3.90 -11.55 -4.49
CA ALA A 23 3.45 -10.22 -4.07
C ALA A 23 4.50 -9.50 -3.23
N VAL A 24 5.14 -10.21 -2.30
CA VAL A 24 6.18 -9.64 -1.42
C VAL A 24 7.42 -9.25 -2.21
N ILE A 25 7.92 -10.12 -3.08
CA ILE A 25 9.13 -9.85 -3.89
C ILE A 25 8.86 -8.67 -4.85
N THR A 26 7.71 -8.65 -5.52
CA THR A 26 7.33 -7.55 -6.40
C THR A 26 7.22 -6.24 -5.61
N GLY A 27 6.58 -6.26 -4.45
CA GLY A 27 6.47 -5.10 -3.57
C GLY A 27 7.83 -4.62 -3.08
N ALA A 28 8.73 -5.53 -2.69
CA ALA A 28 10.09 -5.18 -2.28
C ALA A 28 10.89 -4.53 -3.41
N ILE A 29 10.82 -5.06 -4.64
CA ILE A 29 11.49 -4.47 -5.81
C ILE A 29 10.94 -3.08 -6.10
N LEU A 30 9.62 -2.91 -6.12
CA LEU A 30 9.00 -1.59 -6.30
C LEU A 30 9.38 -0.64 -5.17
N GLY A 31 9.43 -1.13 -3.92
CA GLY A 31 9.86 -0.35 -2.76
C GLY A 31 11.30 0.16 -2.87
N LEU A 32 12.22 -0.67 -3.39
CA LEU A 32 13.60 -0.25 -3.67
C LEU A 32 13.65 0.84 -4.75
N VAL A 33 12.92 0.67 -5.85
CA VAL A 33 12.90 1.63 -6.96
C VAL A 33 12.30 2.96 -6.51
N PHE A 34 11.12 2.93 -5.88
CA PHE A 34 10.46 4.13 -5.40
C PHE A 34 11.17 4.77 -4.21
N GLY A 35 11.77 3.95 -3.33
CA GLY A 35 12.60 4.44 -2.24
C GLY A 35 13.82 5.21 -2.73
N ALA A 36 14.55 4.66 -3.69
CA ALA A 36 15.68 5.35 -4.31
C ALA A 36 15.27 6.63 -5.02
N SER A 37 14.15 6.60 -5.77
CA SER A 37 13.61 7.78 -6.44
C SER A 37 13.17 8.86 -5.46
N SER A 38 12.48 8.48 -4.39
CA SER A 38 12.02 9.40 -3.34
C SER A 38 13.21 10.05 -2.62
N LEU A 39 14.21 9.26 -2.25
CA LEU A 39 15.43 9.76 -1.63
C LEU A 39 16.15 10.77 -2.54
N TYR A 40 16.28 10.46 -3.82
CA TYR A 40 16.87 11.37 -4.80
C TYR A 40 16.11 12.69 -4.89
N LEU A 41 14.77 12.64 -4.95
CA LEU A 41 13.92 13.83 -5.01
C LEU A 41 14.03 14.68 -3.73
N VAL A 42 14.02 14.05 -2.56
CA VAL A 42 14.20 14.75 -1.28
C VAL A 42 15.52 15.51 -1.25
N LEU A 43 16.61 14.88 -1.65
CA LEU A 43 17.93 15.49 -1.63
C LEU A 43 18.10 16.59 -2.71
N LYS A 44 17.42 16.47 -3.83
CA LYS A 44 17.54 17.41 -4.96
C LYS A 44 16.58 18.59 -4.87
N VAL A 45 15.36 18.36 -4.48
CA VAL A 45 14.25 19.34 -4.56
C VAL A 45 13.68 19.68 -3.18
N GLY A 46 13.96 18.87 -2.16
CA GLY A 46 13.41 19.04 -0.81
C GLY A 46 11.92 18.64 -0.70
N LEU A 47 11.37 17.98 -1.72
CA LEU A 47 9.98 17.54 -1.76
C LEU A 47 9.89 16.04 -1.77
N THR A 48 8.84 15.52 -1.14
CA THR A 48 8.49 14.11 -1.17
C THR A 48 7.26 13.87 -2.02
N VAL A 49 7.21 12.72 -2.66
CA VAL A 49 6.05 12.27 -3.43
C VAL A 49 5.62 10.92 -2.87
N SER A 50 4.36 10.80 -2.47
CA SER A 50 3.83 9.51 -2.03
C SER A 50 3.81 8.50 -3.18
N ALA A 51 4.46 7.36 -2.97
CA ALA A 51 4.51 6.28 -3.93
C ALA A 51 3.32 5.32 -3.85
N SER A 52 2.45 5.46 -2.87
CA SER A 52 1.35 4.51 -2.61
C SER A 52 0.44 4.28 -3.80
N ILE A 53 -0.02 5.37 -4.44
CA ILE A 53 -0.91 5.28 -5.61
C ILE A 53 -0.16 4.80 -6.86
N PRO A 54 1.00 5.36 -7.24
CA PRO A 54 1.81 4.84 -8.35
C PRO A 54 2.13 3.35 -8.21
N VAL A 55 2.53 2.88 -7.03
CA VAL A 55 2.81 1.46 -6.77
C VAL A 55 1.57 0.61 -6.97
N ALA A 56 0.39 1.05 -6.51
CA ALA A 56 -0.87 0.34 -6.72
C ALA A 56 -1.18 0.17 -8.21
N VAL A 57 -1.05 1.25 -9.00
CA VAL A 57 -1.30 1.20 -10.45
C VAL A 57 -0.30 0.32 -11.17
N ILE A 58 0.99 0.43 -10.86
CA ILE A 58 2.03 -0.36 -11.49
C ILE A 58 1.89 -1.84 -11.13
N SER A 59 1.57 -2.17 -9.87
CA SER A 59 1.34 -3.55 -9.46
C SER A 59 0.19 -4.19 -10.22
N LEU A 60 -0.93 -3.48 -10.36
CA LEU A 60 -2.08 -3.93 -11.16
C LEU A 60 -1.71 -4.14 -12.62
N ALA A 61 -1.02 -3.18 -13.24
CA ALA A 61 -0.59 -3.28 -14.64
C ALA A 61 0.38 -4.45 -14.85
N MET A 62 1.33 -4.63 -13.94
CA MET A 62 2.34 -5.67 -14.00
C MET A 62 1.73 -7.06 -13.85
N PHE A 63 0.88 -7.27 -12.87
CA PHE A 63 0.22 -8.57 -12.68
C PHE A 63 -0.76 -8.90 -13.82
N ARG A 64 -1.47 -7.92 -14.38
CA ARG A 64 -2.27 -8.11 -15.59
C ARG A 64 -1.40 -8.45 -16.81
N GLY A 65 -0.25 -7.80 -16.95
CA GLY A 65 0.71 -8.13 -17.99
C GLY A 65 1.23 -9.56 -17.87
N LEU A 66 1.58 -9.99 -16.65
CA LEU A 66 2.04 -11.35 -16.37
C LEU A 66 0.92 -12.38 -16.60
N SER A 67 -0.32 -12.05 -16.33
CA SER A 67 -1.48 -12.92 -16.61
C SER A 67 -1.64 -13.20 -18.10
N LYS A 68 -1.39 -12.22 -18.97
CA LYS A 68 -1.40 -12.41 -20.42
C LYS A 68 -0.30 -13.36 -20.94
N VAL A 69 0.78 -13.51 -20.20
CA VAL A 69 1.91 -14.42 -20.51
C VAL A 69 1.67 -15.83 -19.95
N GLY A 70 0.50 -16.09 -19.38
CA GLY A 70 0.12 -17.40 -18.88
C GLY A 70 0.34 -17.60 -17.37
N LEU A 71 0.73 -16.55 -16.63
CA LEU A 71 0.73 -16.61 -15.18
C LEU A 71 -0.68 -16.29 -14.67
N ARG A 72 -0.99 -16.82 -13.50
CA ARG A 72 -2.25 -16.60 -12.79
C ARG A 72 -2.46 -15.11 -12.47
N ASP A 73 -3.68 -14.64 -12.60
CA ASP A 73 -4.10 -13.31 -12.16
C ASP A 73 -3.85 -13.11 -10.66
N ALA A 74 -3.49 -11.89 -10.29
CA ALA A 74 -3.32 -11.53 -8.90
C ALA A 74 -4.67 -11.17 -8.26
N THR A 75 -4.84 -11.60 -7.02
CA THR A 75 -6.00 -11.19 -6.23
C THR A 75 -5.86 -9.73 -5.79
N ILE A 76 -6.98 -9.11 -5.41
CA ILE A 76 -6.96 -7.75 -4.85
C ILE A 76 -6.10 -7.68 -3.58
N LEU A 77 -6.08 -8.76 -2.79
CA LEU A 77 -5.28 -8.87 -1.57
C LEU A 77 -3.79 -8.96 -1.88
N GLU A 78 -3.38 -9.72 -2.91
CA GLU A 78 -1.99 -9.75 -3.38
C GLU A 78 -1.51 -8.37 -3.87
N ASN A 79 -2.37 -7.65 -4.61
CA ASN A 79 -2.07 -6.28 -5.04
C ASN A 79 -1.94 -5.32 -3.85
N ASN A 80 -2.78 -5.47 -2.83
CA ASN A 80 -2.70 -4.69 -1.60
C ASN A 80 -1.38 -4.94 -0.84
N ILE A 81 -0.94 -6.20 -0.72
CA ILE A 81 0.36 -6.54 -0.12
C ILE A 81 1.51 -5.92 -0.91
N THR A 82 1.47 -6.01 -2.24
CA THR A 82 2.49 -5.43 -3.12
C THR A 82 2.55 -3.90 -2.96
N GLN A 83 1.41 -3.24 -2.94
CA GLN A 83 1.32 -1.79 -2.74
C GLN A 83 1.83 -1.38 -1.36
N THR A 84 1.44 -2.10 -0.32
CA THR A 84 1.86 -1.81 1.07
C THR A 84 3.37 -1.99 1.24
N ALA A 85 3.93 -3.08 0.69
CA ALA A 85 5.37 -3.33 0.75
C ALA A 85 6.16 -2.27 -0.03
N GLY A 86 5.66 -1.86 -1.21
CA GLY A 86 6.27 -0.80 -2.01
C GLY A 86 6.25 0.56 -1.31
N SER A 87 5.12 0.93 -0.73
CA SER A 87 4.98 2.16 0.03
C SER A 87 5.83 2.18 1.31
N ALA A 88 5.98 1.03 1.96
CA ALA A 88 6.85 0.92 3.13
C ALA A 88 8.33 1.20 2.78
N GLY A 89 8.80 0.70 1.64
CA GLY A 89 10.16 0.96 1.15
C GLY A 89 10.42 2.45 0.92
N GLU A 90 9.48 3.13 0.31
CA GLU A 90 9.52 4.59 0.10
C GLU A 90 9.53 5.35 1.44
N SER A 91 8.67 4.98 2.37
CA SER A 91 8.58 5.62 3.69
C SER A 91 9.86 5.48 4.50
N ILE A 92 10.53 4.32 4.44
CA ILE A 92 11.82 4.10 5.10
C ILE A 92 12.89 4.98 4.46
N ALA A 93 12.96 5.03 3.14
CA ALA A 93 13.93 5.85 2.41
C ALA A 93 13.76 7.34 2.72
N PHE A 94 12.51 7.81 2.79
CA PHE A 94 12.20 9.18 3.21
C PHE A 94 12.66 9.45 4.64
N GLY A 95 12.31 8.58 5.59
CA GLY A 95 12.72 8.73 6.99
C GLY A 95 14.23 8.86 7.14
N VAL A 96 14.99 8.01 6.46
CA VAL A 96 16.46 8.06 6.43
C VAL A 96 16.95 9.36 5.76
N GLY A 97 16.37 9.73 4.62
CA GLY A 97 16.78 10.91 3.85
C GLY A 97 16.59 12.23 4.59
N VAL A 98 15.61 12.32 5.48
CA VAL A 98 15.37 13.53 6.29
C VAL A 98 16.20 13.56 7.57
N THR A 99 16.40 12.39 8.21
CA THR A 99 17.08 12.35 9.52
C THR A 99 18.60 12.26 9.41
N MET A 100 19.14 11.57 8.41
CA MET A 100 20.59 11.37 8.29
C MET A 100 21.40 12.64 8.02
N PRO A 101 20.95 13.62 7.23
CA PRO A 101 21.67 14.88 7.07
C PRO A 101 21.89 15.63 8.39
N ALA A 102 20.99 15.49 9.37
CA ALA A 102 21.17 16.09 10.69
C ALA A 102 22.40 15.52 11.43
N ILE A 103 22.68 14.23 11.27
CA ILE A 103 23.84 13.55 11.85
C ILE A 103 25.14 14.09 11.24
N LEU A 104 25.15 14.32 9.92
CA LEU A 104 26.30 14.95 9.22
C LEU A 104 26.57 16.37 9.70
N ILE A 105 25.49 17.16 9.90
CA ILE A 105 25.60 18.55 10.42
C ILE A 105 26.19 18.56 11.84
N LEU A 106 25.89 17.53 12.64
CA LEU A 106 26.45 17.36 13.97
C LEU A 106 27.92 16.88 13.97
N GLY A 107 28.50 16.64 12.79
CA GLY A 107 29.91 16.25 12.64
C GLY A 107 30.19 14.76 12.79
N PHE A 108 29.16 13.91 12.72
CA PHE A 108 29.34 12.47 12.74
C PHE A 108 29.35 11.89 11.33
N ASP A 109 30.21 10.90 11.09
CA ASP A 109 30.27 10.18 9.83
C ASP A 109 29.07 9.21 9.68
N LEU A 110 28.55 9.12 8.45
CA LEU A 110 27.51 8.16 8.10
C LEU A 110 28.14 6.79 7.80
N GLU A 111 28.14 5.93 8.77
CA GLU A 111 28.50 4.53 8.58
C GLU A 111 27.26 3.73 8.12
N LEU A 112 27.38 3.01 7.01
CA LEU A 112 26.29 2.22 6.44
C LEU A 112 25.69 1.22 7.45
N SER A 113 26.54 0.60 8.27
CA SER A 113 26.12 -0.32 9.33
C SER A 113 25.22 0.34 10.38
N ARG A 114 25.57 1.53 10.80
CA ARG A 114 24.74 2.30 11.76
C ARG A 114 23.39 2.68 11.15
N VAL A 115 23.40 3.19 9.92
CA VAL A 115 22.17 3.55 9.19
C VAL A 115 21.25 2.34 9.07
N LEU A 116 21.79 1.17 8.69
CA LEU A 116 21.02 -0.06 8.54
C LEU A 116 20.40 -0.52 9.87
N ILE A 117 21.18 -0.51 10.96
CA ILE A 117 20.68 -0.92 12.28
C ILE A 117 19.57 0.03 12.74
N VAL A 118 19.77 1.33 12.60
CA VAL A 118 18.75 2.33 12.99
C VAL A 118 17.49 2.18 12.16
N ALA A 119 17.60 1.98 10.86
CA ALA A 119 16.45 1.77 9.99
C ALA A 119 15.69 0.47 10.35
N LEU A 120 16.38 -0.62 10.63
CA LEU A 120 15.78 -1.87 11.08
C LEU A 120 15.09 -1.73 12.43
N MET A 121 15.74 -1.13 13.40
CA MET A 121 15.17 -0.89 14.74
C MET A 121 13.98 0.04 14.69
N GLY A 122 14.06 1.12 13.89
CA GLY A 122 12.96 2.06 13.68
C GLY A 122 11.76 1.40 13.01
N GLY A 123 11.99 0.58 11.98
CA GLY A 123 10.94 -0.18 11.32
C GLY A 123 10.26 -1.17 12.27
N LEU A 124 11.04 -1.91 13.06
CA LEU A 124 10.52 -2.86 14.05
C LEU A 124 9.70 -2.15 15.15
N LEU A 125 10.21 -1.03 15.65
CA LEU A 125 9.50 -0.20 16.61
C LEU A 125 8.17 0.32 16.04
N GLY A 126 8.17 0.79 14.79
CA GLY A 126 6.97 1.24 14.09
C GLY A 126 5.90 0.16 13.98
N ILE A 127 6.29 -1.07 13.63
CA ILE A 127 5.38 -2.22 13.59
C ILE A 127 4.79 -2.50 14.97
N LEU A 128 5.62 -2.58 16.00
CA LEU A 128 5.19 -2.88 17.36
C LEU A 128 4.24 -1.80 17.93
N MET A 129 4.51 -0.54 17.63
CA MET A 129 3.65 0.57 18.04
C MET A 129 2.34 0.60 17.25
N MET A 130 2.35 0.21 15.97
CA MET A 130 1.15 0.24 15.14
C MET A 130 0.12 -0.84 15.51
N ILE A 131 0.53 -1.98 16.07
CA ILE A 131 -0.38 -3.06 16.48
C ILE A 131 -1.46 -2.56 17.45
N PRO A 132 -1.16 -1.92 18.59
CA PRO A 132 -2.19 -1.38 19.47
C PRO A 132 -2.88 -0.14 18.89
N LEU A 133 -2.16 0.74 18.20
CA LEU A 133 -2.69 1.96 17.62
C LEU A 133 -3.70 1.69 16.51
N ARG A 134 -3.53 0.64 15.71
CA ARG A 134 -4.48 0.25 14.67
C ARG A 134 -5.88 0.09 15.20
N ARG A 135 -6.05 -0.57 16.35
CA ARG A 135 -7.36 -0.79 16.96
C ARG A 135 -8.02 0.53 17.40
N ALA A 136 -7.21 1.44 17.95
CA ALA A 136 -7.69 2.73 18.41
C ALA A 136 -8.02 3.69 17.26
N LEU A 137 -7.08 3.89 16.34
CA LEU A 137 -7.17 4.91 15.31
C LEU A 137 -7.93 4.46 14.05
N ILE A 138 -7.77 3.20 13.63
CA ILE A 138 -8.38 2.73 12.38
C ILE A 138 -9.75 2.10 12.63
N VAL A 139 -9.89 1.26 13.67
CA VAL A 139 -11.13 0.52 13.89
C VAL A 139 -12.16 1.33 14.67
N LYS A 140 -11.76 1.95 15.79
CA LYS A 140 -12.70 2.72 16.64
C LYS A 140 -13.10 4.06 16.03
N GLU A 141 -12.15 4.74 15.41
CA GLU A 141 -12.34 6.05 14.79
C GLU A 141 -12.67 5.95 13.29
N HIS A 142 -13.12 4.77 12.83
CA HIS A 142 -13.50 4.58 11.44
C HIS A 142 -14.65 5.51 11.05
N GLY A 143 -14.44 6.26 9.96
CA GLY A 143 -15.43 7.26 9.48
C GLY A 143 -15.31 8.65 10.10
N VAL A 144 -14.65 8.79 11.26
CA VAL A 144 -14.34 10.09 11.87
C VAL A 144 -12.98 10.60 11.35
N LEU A 145 -11.95 9.77 11.48
CA LEU A 145 -10.62 10.04 10.91
C LEU A 145 -10.63 9.70 9.42
N LYS A 146 -10.28 10.70 8.62
CA LYS A 146 -10.18 10.55 7.16
C LYS A 146 -8.72 10.24 6.78
N TYR A 147 -8.53 9.17 6.05
CA TYR A 147 -7.24 8.76 5.48
C TYR A 147 -7.30 8.89 3.95
N PRO A 148 -7.09 10.10 3.40
CA PRO A 148 -7.34 10.37 1.98
C PRO A 148 -6.48 9.50 1.05
N GLU A 149 -5.22 9.29 1.39
CA GLU A 149 -4.29 8.47 0.62
C GLU A 149 -4.70 6.99 0.62
N GLY A 150 -4.97 6.41 1.80
CA GLY A 150 -5.44 5.03 1.91
C GLY A 150 -6.77 4.80 1.20
N THR A 151 -7.68 5.78 1.26
CA THR A 151 -8.96 5.72 0.56
C THR A 151 -8.77 5.75 -0.96
N ALA A 152 -7.88 6.61 -1.46
CA ALA A 152 -7.54 6.66 -2.88
C ALA A 152 -6.89 5.37 -3.37
N CYS A 153 -5.94 4.80 -2.62
CA CYS A 153 -5.35 3.50 -2.94
C CYS A 153 -6.40 2.39 -2.97
N ALA A 154 -7.30 2.36 -1.99
CA ALA A 154 -8.39 1.38 -1.97
C ALA A 154 -9.33 1.53 -3.18
N ALA A 155 -9.63 2.76 -3.61
CA ALA A 155 -10.44 3.01 -4.81
C ALA A 155 -9.75 2.48 -6.07
N VAL A 156 -8.44 2.71 -6.23
CA VAL A 156 -7.65 2.19 -7.34
C VAL A 156 -7.63 0.65 -7.35
N LEU A 157 -7.39 0.02 -6.20
CA LEU A 157 -7.39 -1.44 -6.07
C LEU A 157 -8.76 -2.05 -6.36
N LYS A 158 -9.84 -1.43 -5.88
CA LYS A 158 -11.23 -1.84 -6.18
C LYS A 158 -11.54 -1.73 -7.67
N ALA A 159 -11.18 -0.63 -8.31
CA ALA A 159 -11.36 -0.43 -9.75
C ALA A 159 -10.55 -1.44 -10.58
N GLY A 160 -9.37 -1.81 -10.09
CA GLY A 160 -8.50 -2.80 -10.70
C GLY A 160 -8.80 -4.26 -10.33
N ALA A 161 -9.83 -4.54 -9.54
CA ALA A 161 -10.15 -5.90 -9.10
C ALA A 161 -10.52 -6.81 -10.27
N SER A 162 -10.02 -8.05 -10.26
CA SER A 162 -10.36 -9.08 -11.23
C SER A 162 -11.84 -9.50 -11.11
N ALA A 163 -12.38 -10.13 -12.16
CA ALA A 163 -13.76 -10.62 -12.15
C ALA A 163 -14.02 -11.60 -10.98
N GLU A 164 -13.05 -12.46 -10.67
CA GLU A 164 -13.13 -13.38 -9.52
C GLU A 164 -13.25 -12.62 -8.19
N CYS A 165 -12.42 -11.57 -7.99
CA CYS A 165 -12.48 -10.75 -6.78
C CYS A 165 -13.80 -9.99 -6.65
N ARG A 166 -14.36 -9.54 -7.78
CA ARG A 166 -15.66 -8.84 -7.79
C ARG A 166 -16.83 -9.80 -7.46
N ALA A 167 -16.76 -11.04 -7.92
CA ALA A 167 -17.78 -12.05 -7.63
C ALA A 167 -17.86 -12.42 -6.13
N VAL A 168 -16.72 -12.35 -5.43
CA VAL A 168 -16.59 -12.70 -4.01
C VAL A 168 -16.67 -11.47 -3.09
N ALA A 169 -16.84 -10.29 -3.67
CA ALA A 169 -16.98 -9.04 -2.91
C ALA A 169 -18.24 -9.05 -2.05
N SER A 170 -18.21 -8.33 -0.93
CA SER A 170 -19.36 -8.21 -0.04
C SER A 170 -20.59 -7.63 -0.77
N PRO A 171 -21.82 -7.94 -0.32
CA PRO A 171 -23.03 -7.44 -0.96
C PRO A 171 -23.09 -5.92 -1.11
N THR A 172 -22.59 -5.21 -0.10
CA THR A 172 -22.51 -3.75 -0.10
C THR A 172 -21.49 -3.25 -1.13
N ALA A 173 -20.31 -3.89 -1.21
CA ALA A 173 -19.29 -3.56 -2.21
C ALA A 173 -19.78 -3.84 -3.64
N GLN A 174 -20.55 -4.91 -3.85
CA GLN A 174 -21.17 -5.20 -5.14
C GLN A 174 -22.23 -4.14 -5.53
N ALA A 175 -23.03 -3.66 -4.56
CA ALA A 175 -23.97 -2.60 -4.79
C ALA A 175 -23.29 -1.28 -5.16
N GLU A 176 -22.22 -0.91 -4.47
CA GLU A 176 -21.39 0.26 -4.79
C GLU A 176 -20.79 0.18 -6.20
N MET A 177 -20.25 -0.99 -6.59
CA MET A 177 -19.69 -1.18 -7.92
C MET A 177 -20.76 -1.04 -9.02
N ARG A 178 -21.95 -1.63 -8.83
CA ARG A 178 -23.06 -1.49 -9.78
C ARG A 178 -23.53 -0.04 -9.89
N ALA A 179 -23.59 0.69 -8.77
CA ALA A 179 -23.95 2.10 -8.77
C ALA A 179 -22.90 2.94 -9.53
N ALA A 180 -21.60 2.65 -9.35
CA ALA A 180 -20.52 3.32 -10.06
C ALA A 180 -20.54 3.01 -11.56
N GLU A 181 -20.84 1.77 -11.95
CA GLU A 181 -21.01 1.36 -13.36
C GLU A 181 -22.23 2.08 -13.98
N ALA A 182 -23.35 2.16 -13.28
CA ALA A 182 -24.55 2.88 -13.73
C ALA A 182 -24.31 4.39 -13.89
N ALA A 183 -23.42 4.96 -13.06
CA ALA A 183 -23.01 6.38 -13.16
C ALA A 183 -21.95 6.64 -14.25
N GLY A 184 -21.55 5.63 -15.02
CA GLY A 184 -20.51 5.75 -16.07
C GLY A 184 -19.08 5.93 -15.53
N LEU A 185 -18.88 5.74 -14.23
CA LEU A 185 -17.58 5.83 -13.55
C LEU A 185 -16.88 4.47 -13.45
N GLY A 186 -17.53 3.40 -13.91
CA GLY A 186 -17.01 2.04 -13.91
C GLY A 186 -16.08 1.77 -15.11
N THR A 187 -14.95 1.14 -14.88
CA THR A 187 -14.12 0.59 -15.94
C THR A 187 -14.87 -0.58 -16.57
N SER A 188 -15.24 -0.43 -17.84
CA SER A 188 -15.74 -1.54 -18.68
C SER A 188 -14.75 -2.72 -18.60
N PRO A 189 -15.23 -3.96 -18.44
CA PRO A 189 -14.36 -5.12 -18.54
C PRO A 189 -13.83 -5.22 -19.97
N GLY A 190 -12.54 -4.95 -20.14
CA GLY A 190 -11.80 -5.20 -21.38
C GLY A 190 -11.21 -6.61 -21.37
#